data_94598aeba09349c72bd890c417e443c6
#
_entry.id   94598aeba09349c72bd890c417e443c6
#
_cell.length_a   1.000
_cell.length_b   1.000
_cell.length_c   1.000
_cell.angle_alpha   90.00
_cell.angle_beta   90.00
_cell.angle_gamma   90.00
#
_symmetry.space_group_name_H-M   'P 1'
#
loop_
_entity.id
_entity.type
_entity.pdbx_description
1 polymer ?
#
loop_
_entity_poly.entity_id
_entity_poly.type
_entity_poly.pdbx_seq_one_letter_code
_entity_poly.pdbx_strand_id
1 'polypeptide(L)'
;MQRWRTYLEMVGQVQMFNYAYLREGRRRPDLLPRLIATHRHALAEARKQTNAPVILIGKSMGGRIGCHVSLEEQVNGLVCLGYPLCGGGDPAKLRDKVLRELTTPILFVQGTRDPLCPLDLLERVRLEMKAPNFLHIVEGGDHSLLVSKRQQEAAGETQGDIDAGILGAIASFIEGL
;
A
#
# COMPACT_ATOMS: atom_id res chain seq x y z
N MET A 1 -4.53 2.05 9.16
CA MET A 1 -4.33 3.34 8.47
C MET A 1 -4.28 4.53 9.43
N GLN A 2 -5.00 4.54 10.56
CA GLN A 2 -4.96 5.70 11.48
C GLN A 2 -3.53 6.09 11.92
N ARG A 3 -2.65 5.11 12.22
CA ARG A 3 -1.23 5.36 12.52
C ARG A 3 -0.53 6.18 11.43
N TRP A 4 -0.83 5.91 10.17
CA TRP A 4 -0.20 6.56 9.02
C TRP A 4 -0.76 7.94 8.70
N ARG A 5 -1.94 8.30 9.21
CA ARG A 5 -2.58 9.58 8.88
C ARG A 5 -1.67 10.76 9.18
N THR A 6 -1.21 10.87 10.43
CA THR A 6 -0.36 11.99 10.87
C THR A 6 0.94 12.08 10.08
N TYR A 7 1.56 10.94 9.78
CA TYR A 7 2.76 10.92 8.94
C TYR A 7 2.47 11.39 7.51
N LEU A 8 1.40 10.92 6.91
CA LEU A 8 1.05 11.26 5.52
C LEU A 8 0.60 12.73 5.38
N GLU A 9 0.02 13.31 6.43
CA GLU A 9 -0.34 14.75 6.47
C GLU A 9 0.90 15.65 6.37
N MET A 10 2.11 15.12 6.62
CA MET A 10 3.37 15.86 6.42
C MET A 10 3.80 15.95 4.94
N VAL A 11 3.30 15.08 4.09
CA VAL A 11 3.66 15.03 2.65
C VAL A 11 2.52 15.45 1.72
N GLY A 12 1.32 15.70 2.25
CA GLY A 12 0.20 16.18 1.45
C GLY A 12 -1.13 16.17 2.16
N GLN A 13 -2.16 16.64 1.48
CA GLN A 13 -3.53 16.58 2.00
C GLN A 13 -4.03 15.13 2.02
N VAL A 14 -4.50 14.67 3.17
CA VAL A 14 -4.93 13.27 3.36
C VAL A 14 -6.44 13.16 3.47
N GLN A 15 -7.05 12.43 2.56
CA GLN A 15 -8.44 11.99 2.67
C GLN A 15 -8.50 10.51 3.01
N MET A 16 -9.09 10.18 4.15
CA MET A 16 -9.28 8.79 4.57
C MET A 16 -10.72 8.33 4.38
N PHE A 17 -10.88 7.07 4.03
CA PHE A 17 -12.19 6.43 3.98
C PHE A 17 -12.15 5.01 4.54
N ASN A 18 -13.30 4.47 4.87
CA ASN A 18 -13.49 3.08 5.25
C ASN A 18 -14.40 2.38 4.23
N TYR A 19 -14.06 1.13 3.89
CA TYR A 19 -14.93 0.28 3.09
C TYR A 19 -16.27 0.02 3.79
N ALA A 20 -17.32 -0.23 3.01
CA ALA A 20 -18.68 -0.39 3.51
C ALA A 20 -18.79 -1.44 4.62
N TYR A 21 -18.17 -2.60 4.44
CA TYR A 21 -18.20 -3.67 5.46
C TYR A 21 -17.65 -3.23 6.83
N LEU A 22 -16.61 -2.36 6.85
CA LEU A 22 -16.06 -1.82 8.11
C LEU A 22 -17.03 -0.83 8.77
N ARG A 23 -17.69 0.03 7.98
CA ARG A 23 -18.70 0.97 8.48
C ARG A 23 -19.93 0.25 9.05
N GLU A 24 -20.23 -0.92 8.48
CA GLU A 24 -21.35 -1.80 8.90
C GLU A 24 -20.93 -2.75 10.06
N GLY A 25 -19.70 -2.62 10.61
CA GLY A 25 -19.21 -3.47 11.70
C GLY A 25 -18.95 -4.92 11.32
N ARG A 26 -18.92 -5.23 10.02
CA ARG A 26 -18.66 -6.60 9.53
C ARG A 26 -17.17 -6.91 9.52
N ARG A 27 -16.81 -8.13 9.89
CA ARG A 27 -15.42 -8.61 9.87
C ARG A 27 -14.98 -9.13 8.49
N ARG A 28 -15.92 -9.70 7.74
CA ARG A 28 -15.66 -10.26 6.41
C ARG A 28 -15.69 -9.14 5.36
N PRO A 29 -14.62 -8.98 4.57
CA PRO A 29 -14.60 -8.01 3.48
C PRO A 29 -15.71 -8.30 2.45
N ASP A 30 -16.15 -7.23 1.80
CA ASP A 30 -17.03 -7.32 0.65
C ASP A 30 -16.33 -8.02 -0.54
N LEU A 31 -17.09 -8.44 -1.52
CA LEU A 31 -16.56 -8.94 -2.79
C LEU A 31 -15.80 -7.82 -3.53
N LEU A 32 -14.82 -8.23 -4.34
CA LEU A 32 -13.94 -7.31 -5.06
C LEU A 32 -14.65 -6.16 -5.80
N PRO A 33 -15.74 -6.39 -6.56
CA PRO A 33 -16.43 -5.30 -7.26
C PRO A 33 -16.96 -4.22 -6.31
N ARG A 34 -17.51 -4.60 -5.14
CA ARG A 34 -18.03 -3.65 -4.14
C ARG A 34 -16.90 -2.86 -3.48
N LEU A 35 -15.76 -3.50 -3.24
CA LEU A 35 -14.57 -2.82 -2.71
C LEU A 35 -14.04 -1.79 -3.70
N ILE A 36 -13.93 -2.14 -4.98
CA ILE A 36 -13.52 -1.23 -6.06
C ILE A 36 -14.51 -0.05 -6.15
N ALA A 37 -15.82 -0.32 -6.20
CA ALA A 37 -16.84 0.73 -6.28
C ALA A 37 -16.77 1.71 -5.09
N THR A 38 -16.57 1.20 -3.86
CA THR A 38 -16.40 2.06 -2.67
C THR A 38 -15.14 2.93 -2.79
N HIS A 39 -14.03 2.38 -3.27
CA HIS A 39 -12.78 3.13 -3.43
C HIS A 39 -12.89 4.19 -4.54
N ARG A 40 -13.49 3.83 -5.69
CA ARG A 40 -13.76 4.80 -6.77
C ARG A 40 -14.64 5.96 -6.31
N HIS A 41 -15.67 5.68 -5.52
CA HIS A 41 -16.50 6.74 -4.94
C HIS A 41 -15.68 7.67 -4.05
N ALA A 42 -14.82 7.13 -3.17
CA ALA A 42 -13.95 7.94 -2.32
C ALA A 42 -12.97 8.79 -3.15
N LEU A 43 -12.41 8.23 -4.23
CA LEU A 43 -11.55 8.95 -5.18
C LEU A 43 -12.31 10.09 -5.87
N ALA A 44 -13.54 9.83 -6.33
CA ALA A 44 -14.37 10.86 -6.96
C ALA A 44 -14.70 12.01 -6.00
N GLU A 45 -14.97 11.72 -4.72
CA GLU A 45 -15.18 12.76 -3.70
C GLU A 45 -13.90 13.57 -3.41
N ALA A 46 -12.74 12.92 -3.40
CA ALA A 46 -11.44 13.62 -3.26
C ALA A 46 -11.21 14.60 -4.41
N ARG A 47 -11.46 14.17 -5.64
CA ARG A 47 -11.30 15.00 -6.85
C ARG A 47 -12.19 16.22 -6.91
N LYS A 48 -13.32 16.23 -6.22
CA LYS A 48 -14.17 17.43 -6.10
C LYS A 48 -13.53 18.52 -5.24
N GLN A 49 -12.56 18.16 -4.40
CA GLN A 49 -11.95 19.07 -3.43
C GLN A 49 -10.59 19.60 -3.89
N THR A 50 -9.97 19.00 -4.90
CA THR A 50 -8.65 19.39 -5.38
C THR A 50 -8.40 19.00 -6.83
N ASN A 51 -7.61 19.80 -7.52
CA ASN A 51 -7.02 19.50 -8.83
C ASN A 51 -5.56 19.01 -8.71
N ALA A 52 -5.06 18.83 -7.49
CA ALA A 52 -3.70 18.34 -7.26
C ALA A 52 -3.54 16.88 -7.70
N PRO A 53 -2.30 16.44 -7.94
CA PRO A 53 -2.00 15.03 -8.19
C PRO A 53 -2.55 14.13 -7.08
N VAL A 54 -3.13 12.98 -7.46
CA VAL A 54 -3.74 12.04 -6.51
C VAL A 54 -2.90 10.78 -6.42
N ILE A 55 -2.51 10.43 -5.20
CA ILE A 55 -1.79 9.20 -4.85
C ILE A 55 -2.71 8.31 -4.03
N LEU A 56 -2.90 7.07 -4.45
CA LEU A 56 -3.64 6.09 -3.66
C LEU A 56 -2.69 5.35 -2.72
N ILE A 57 -2.87 5.52 -1.42
CA ILE A 57 -2.05 4.87 -0.40
C ILE A 57 -2.89 3.89 0.38
N GLY A 58 -2.52 2.62 0.38
CA GLY A 58 -3.29 1.59 1.05
C GLY A 58 -2.47 0.54 1.77
N LYS A 59 -2.95 0.15 2.96
CA LYS A 59 -2.38 -0.98 3.69
C LYS A 59 -3.05 -2.28 3.26
N SER A 60 -2.25 -3.32 3.00
CA SER A 60 -2.73 -4.67 2.71
C SER A 60 -3.80 -4.68 1.60
N MET A 61 -5.01 -5.17 1.89
CA MET A 61 -6.12 -5.17 0.96
C MET A 61 -6.38 -3.78 0.35
N GLY A 62 -6.24 -2.69 1.13
CA GLY A 62 -6.45 -1.33 0.63
C GLY A 62 -5.51 -0.96 -0.52
N GLY A 63 -4.23 -1.31 -0.42
CA GLY A 63 -3.25 -1.13 -1.50
C GLY A 63 -3.62 -1.95 -2.73
N ARG A 64 -3.96 -3.24 -2.55
CA ARG A 64 -4.38 -4.10 -3.66
C ARG A 64 -5.64 -3.58 -4.37
N ILE A 65 -6.63 -3.07 -3.62
CA ILE A 65 -7.82 -2.47 -4.24
C ILE A 65 -7.47 -1.17 -4.97
N GLY A 66 -6.55 -0.36 -4.43
CA GLY A 66 -6.01 0.82 -5.14
C GLY A 66 -5.41 0.46 -6.49
N CYS A 67 -4.67 -0.65 -6.57
CA CYS A 67 -4.16 -1.17 -7.85
C CYS A 67 -5.28 -1.50 -8.84
N HIS A 68 -6.35 -2.15 -8.41
CA HIS A 68 -7.51 -2.40 -9.29
C HIS A 68 -8.20 -1.11 -9.75
N VAL A 69 -8.32 -0.13 -8.86
CA VAL A 69 -8.93 1.17 -9.19
C VAL A 69 -8.10 1.89 -10.25
N SER A 70 -6.76 1.88 -10.15
CA SER A 70 -5.90 2.57 -11.09
C SER A 70 -5.84 1.97 -12.50
N LEU A 71 -6.41 0.77 -12.71
CA LEU A 71 -6.60 0.23 -14.07
C LEU A 71 -7.70 0.96 -14.86
N GLU A 72 -8.65 1.58 -14.15
CA GLU A 72 -9.82 2.24 -14.74
C GLU A 72 -9.84 3.75 -14.47
N GLU A 73 -9.14 4.20 -13.42
CA GLU A 73 -9.11 5.59 -12.97
C GLU A 73 -7.69 6.14 -13.04
N GLN A 74 -7.51 7.26 -13.70
CA GLN A 74 -6.20 7.91 -13.79
C GLN A 74 -5.80 8.47 -12.41
N VAL A 75 -4.72 7.95 -11.85
CA VAL A 75 -4.08 8.47 -10.62
C VAL A 75 -2.58 8.62 -10.87
N ASN A 76 -1.91 9.47 -10.10
CA ASN A 76 -0.51 9.80 -10.34
C ASN A 76 0.45 8.76 -9.78
N GLY A 77 0.06 8.05 -8.71
CA GLY A 77 0.90 7.01 -8.12
C GLY A 77 0.15 6.13 -7.14
N LEU A 78 0.77 5.03 -6.80
CA LEU A 78 0.27 4.04 -5.85
C LEU A 78 1.32 3.79 -4.77
N VAL A 79 0.89 3.69 -3.50
CA VAL A 79 1.75 3.23 -2.40
C VAL A 79 1.07 2.06 -1.68
N CYS A 80 1.73 0.91 -1.66
CA CYS A 80 1.26 -0.29 -0.99
C CYS A 80 2.05 -0.56 0.28
N LEU A 81 1.42 -0.38 1.44
CA LEU A 81 1.99 -0.69 2.75
C LEU A 81 1.68 -2.15 3.11
N GLY A 82 2.62 -3.06 2.89
CA GLY A 82 2.44 -4.49 3.05
C GLY A 82 1.47 -5.06 2.00
N TYR A 83 1.90 -5.24 0.74
CA TYR A 83 1.05 -5.82 -0.30
C TYR A 83 0.75 -7.29 0.00
N PRO A 84 -0.52 -7.74 -0.02
CA PRO A 84 -0.88 -9.13 0.29
C PRO A 84 -0.76 -10.01 -0.97
N LEU A 85 0.48 -10.27 -1.42
CA LEU A 85 0.77 -10.99 -2.66
C LEU A 85 0.27 -12.44 -2.61
N CYS A 86 0.47 -13.13 -1.49
CA CYS A 86 0.04 -14.51 -1.32
C CYS A 86 -1.34 -14.58 -0.68
N GLY A 87 -2.32 -15.19 -1.35
CA GLY A 87 -3.66 -15.39 -0.84
C GLY A 87 -3.68 -16.28 0.40
N GLY A 88 -3.95 -15.72 1.58
CA GLY A 88 -3.91 -16.49 2.85
C GLY A 88 -2.52 -16.97 3.25
N GLY A 89 -1.45 -16.33 2.72
CA GLY A 89 -0.07 -16.76 2.95
C GLY A 89 0.37 -17.95 2.09
N ASP A 90 -0.46 -18.38 1.14
CA ASP A 90 -0.16 -19.50 0.25
C ASP A 90 0.56 -19.01 -1.02
N PRO A 91 1.85 -19.35 -1.23
CA PRO A 91 2.61 -18.96 -2.42
C PRO A 91 2.02 -19.47 -3.75
N ALA A 92 1.20 -20.52 -3.72
CA ALA A 92 0.51 -21.01 -4.92
C ALA A 92 -0.69 -20.14 -5.33
N LYS A 93 -1.12 -19.20 -4.47
CA LYS A 93 -2.27 -18.31 -4.70
C LYS A 93 -1.83 -16.85 -4.83
N LEU A 94 -1.00 -16.55 -5.84
CA LEU A 94 -0.53 -15.21 -6.08
C LEU A 94 -1.66 -14.27 -6.53
N ARG A 95 -1.60 -13.04 -6.05
CA ARG A 95 -2.51 -11.92 -6.41
C ARG A 95 -1.76 -10.89 -7.23
N ASP A 96 -1.03 -11.36 -8.22
CA ASP A 96 -0.12 -10.61 -9.08
C ASP A 96 -0.75 -10.12 -10.39
N LYS A 97 -1.88 -10.71 -10.81
CA LYS A 97 -2.52 -10.37 -12.09
C LYS A 97 -2.70 -8.85 -12.26
N VAL A 98 -3.26 -8.18 -11.25
CA VAL A 98 -3.46 -6.73 -11.29
C VAL A 98 -2.14 -5.97 -11.41
N LEU A 99 -1.06 -6.44 -10.76
CA LEU A 99 0.25 -5.80 -10.80
C LEU A 99 0.88 -5.84 -12.19
N ARG A 100 0.70 -6.95 -12.92
CA ARG A 100 1.20 -7.12 -14.30
C ARG A 100 0.47 -6.24 -15.32
N GLU A 101 -0.76 -5.83 -14.99
CA GLU A 101 -1.60 -4.97 -15.84
C GLU A 101 -1.38 -3.47 -15.57
N LEU A 102 -0.75 -3.11 -14.44
CA LEU A 102 -0.51 -1.72 -14.06
C LEU A 102 0.36 -0.97 -15.06
N THR A 103 0.03 0.30 -15.26
CA THR A 103 0.87 1.31 -15.91
C THR A 103 1.18 2.48 -14.97
N THR A 104 0.40 2.66 -13.91
CA THR A 104 0.60 3.69 -12.88
C THR A 104 1.83 3.37 -12.04
N PRO A 105 2.74 4.32 -11.82
CA PRO A 105 3.90 4.13 -10.93
C PRO A 105 3.49 3.67 -9.54
N ILE A 106 4.26 2.74 -8.96
CA ILE A 106 3.94 2.14 -7.68
C ILE A 106 5.16 2.01 -6.76
N LEU A 107 4.99 2.39 -5.50
CA LEU A 107 5.92 2.10 -4.41
C LEU A 107 5.37 0.95 -3.55
N PHE A 108 6.14 -0.12 -3.43
CA PHE A 108 5.93 -1.14 -2.42
C PHE A 108 6.75 -0.81 -1.17
N VAL A 109 6.10 -0.79 -0.01
CA VAL A 109 6.76 -0.77 1.30
C VAL A 109 6.52 -2.12 1.94
N GLN A 110 7.58 -2.93 2.09
CA GLN A 110 7.41 -4.34 2.40
C GLN A 110 8.34 -4.80 3.52
N GLY A 111 7.77 -5.49 4.52
CA GLY A 111 8.53 -6.09 5.60
C GLY A 111 9.17 -7.41 5.20
N THR A 112 10.42 -7.66 5.68
CA THR A 112 11.15 -8.92 5.38
C THR A 112 10.54 -10.14 6.07
N ARG A 113 9.68 -9.94 7.08
CA ARG A 113 9.00 -11.01 7.84
C ARG A 113 7.49 -11.08 7.55
N ASP A 114 7.06 -10.51 6.44
CA ASP A 114 5.66 -10.58 6.02
C ASP A 114 5.35 -11.90 5.30
N PRO A 115 4.61 -12.85 5.92
CA PRO A 115 4.29 -14.12 5.28
C PRO A 115 3.30 -13.99 4.11
N LEU A 116 2.61 -12.83 4.00
CA LEU A 116 1.70 -12.58 2.88
C LEU A 116 2.41 -12.06 1.63
N CYS A 117 3.71 -11.71 1.75
CA CYS A 117 4.49 -11.21 0.64
C CYS A 117 5.99 -11.53 0.82
N PRO A 118 6.41 -12.77 0.61
CA PRO A 118 7.84 -13.11 0.54
C PRO A 118 8.54 -12.23 -0.49
N LEU A 119 9.68 -11.64 -0.12
CA LEU A 119 10.37 -10.67 -0.97
C LEU A 119 10.86 -11.26 -2.29
N ASP A 120 11.33 -12.50 -2.29
CA ASP A 120 11.76 -13.22 -3.49
C ASP A 120 10.64 -13.38 -4.53
N LEU A 121 9.40 -13.60 -4.06
CA LEU A 121 8.22 -13.66 -4.92
C LEU A 121 7.82 -12.26 -5.42
N LEU A 122 7.88 -11.25 -4.56
CA LEU A 122 7.60 -9.88 -4.96
C LEU A 122 8.59 -9.40 -6.02
N GLU A 123 9.88 -9.68 -5.84
CA GLU A 123 10.92 -9.30 -6.81
C GLU A 123 10.67 -9.93 -8.18
N ARG A 124 10.31 -11.21 -8.24
CA ARG A 124 9.94 -11.88 -9.51
C ARG A 124 8.76 -11.18 -10.19
N VAL A 125 7.72 -10.86 -9.42
CA VAL A 125 6.55 -10.16 -9.98
C VAL A 125 6.93 -8.76 -10.46
N ARG A 126 7.76 -8.03 -9.71
CA ARG A 126 8.21 -6.67 -10.07
C ARG A 126 8.98 -6.64 -11.38
N LEU A 127 9.80 -7.64 -11.67
CA LEU A 127 10.54 -7.77 -12.94
C LEU A 127 9.61 -7.93 -14.16
N GLU A 128 8.39 -8.42 -13.94
CA GLU A 128 7.41 -8.65 -15.01
C GLU A 128 6.35 -7.53 -15.11
N MET A 129 6.41 -6.53 -14.22
CA MET A 129 5.52 -5.37 -14.25
C MET A 129 5.89 -4.40 -15.38
N LYS A 130 4.86 -3.82 -15.99
CA LYS A 130 5.03 -2.75 -17.00
C LYS A 130 5.21 -1.38 -16.36
N ALA A 131 4.55 -1.17 -15.20
CA ALA A 131 4.61 0.08 -14.46
C ALA A 131 6.01 0.34 -13.88
N PRO A 132 6.49 1.60 -13.85
CA PRO A 132 7.60 1.97 -12.98
C PRO A 132 7.28 1.54 -11.55
N ASN A 133 8.18 0.76 -10.95
CA ASN A 133 7.93 0.20 -9.64
C ASN A 133 9.16 0.29 -8.74
N PHE A 134 8.92 0.67 -7.50
CA PHE A 134 9.93 0.92 -6.48
C PHE A 134 9.67 0.05 -5.26
N LEU A 135 10.70 -0.26 -4.50
CA LEU A 135 10.60 -1.06 -3.28
C LEU A 135 11.38 -0.42 -2.15
N HIS A 136 10.70 -0.18 -1.03
CA HIS A 136 11.32 0.15 0.24
C HIS A 136 11.16 -1.05 1.17
N ILE A 137 12.29 -1.63 1.59
CA ILE A 137 12.33 -2.80 2.47
C ILE A 137 12.36 -2.33 3.92
N VAL A 138 11.49 -2.90 4.74
CA VAL A 138 11.51 -2.72 6.20
C VAL A 138 12.10 -3.98 6.81
N GLU A 139 13.36 -3.90 7.22
CA GLU A 139 14.08 -5.04 7.79
C GLU A 139 13.43 -5.49 9.10
N GLY A 140 13.18 -6.78 9.24
CA GLY A 140 12.47 -7.34 10.39
C GLY A 140 10.98 -6.96 10.48
N GLY A 141 10.46 -6.19 9.54
CA GLY A 141 9.06 -5.76 9.52
C GLY A 141 8.09 -6.92 9.21
N ASP A 142 6.98 -6.96 9.95
CA ASP A 142 5.86 -7.86 9.69
C ASP A 142 4.89 -7.28 8.63
N HIS A 143 3.73 -7.94 8.42
CA HIS A 143 2.68 -7.45 7.52
C HIS A 143 2.12 -6.07 7.89
N SER A 144 2.34 -5.62 9.11
CA SER A 144 1.96 -4.27 9.57
C SER A 144 3.11 -3.29 9.56
N LEU A 145 4.28 -3.70 9.03
CA LEU A 145 5.53 -2.95 9.02
C LEU A 145 6.03 -2.66 10.45
N LEU A 146 5.69 -3.56 11.38
CA LEU A 146 6.16 -3.48 12.76
C LEU A 146 7.37 -4.37 12.94
N VAL A 147 8.40 -3.83 13.57
CA VAL A 147 9.64 -4.52 13.94
C VAL A 147 9.59 -4.89 15.42
N SER A 148 10.03 -6.08 15.78
CA SER A 148 10.05 -6.51 17.18
C SER A 148 10.99 -5.64 18.03
N LYS A 149 10.66 -5.43 19.30
CA LYS A 149 11.51 -4.64 20.24
C LYS A 149 12.95 -5.12 20.26
N ARG A 150 13.17 -6.45 20.29
CA ARG A 150 14.51 -7.04 20.26
C ARG A 150 15.32 -6.63 19.01
N GLN A 151 14.67 -6.55 17.85
CA GLN A 151 15.33 -6.13 16.61
C GLN A 151 15.57 -4.63 16.59
N GLN A 152 14.64 -3.82 17.09
CA GLN A 152 14.80 -2.38 17.28
C GLN A 152 16.01 -2.07 18.19
N GLU A 153 16.11 -2.74 19.33
CA GLU A 153 17.25 -2.62 20.27
C GLU A 153 18.57 -3.02 19.62
N ALA A 154 18.59 -4.13 18.87
CA ALA A 154 19.78 -4.60 18.16
C ALA A 154 20.24 -3.64 17.05
N ALA A 155 19.32 -2.95 16.40
CA ALA A 155 19.61 -1.96 15.35
C ALA A 155 19.86 -0.54 15.92
N GLY A 156 19.56 -0.29 17.19
CA GLY A 156 19.59 1.05 17.78
C GLY A 156 18.51 1.98 17.22
N GLU A 157 17.40 1.44 16.71
CA GLU A 157 16.32 2.18 16.09
C GLU A 157 15.01 1.97 16.84
N THR A 158 14.16 2.96 16.85
CA THR A 158 12.78 2.85 17.32
C THR A 158 11.81 2.58 16.17
N GLN A 159 10.59 2.14 16.48
CA GLN A 159 9.53 2.06 15.45
C GLN A 159 9.25 3.43 14.82
N GLY A 160 9.43 4.51 15.58
CA GLY A 160 9.29 5.88 15.07
C GLY A 160 10.31 6.22 14.00
N ASP A 161 11.57 5.79 14.19
CA ASP A 161 12.65 6.00 13.21
C ASP A 161 12.37 5.20 11.92
N ILE A 162 11.92 3.96 12.07
CA ILE A 162 11.52 3.10 10.95
C ILE A 162 10.34 3.73 10.18
N ASP A 163 9.31 4.22 10.90
CA ASP A 163 8.14 4.87 10.30
C ASP A 163 8.55 6.18 9.59
N ALA A 164 9.52 6.92 10.13
CA ALA A 164 10.07 8.12 9.48
C ALA A 164 10.84 7.76 8.20
N GLY A 165 11.62 6.68 8.20
CA GLY A 165 12.29 6.17 7.01
C GLY A 165 11.29 5.78 5.90
N ILE A 166 10.19 5.12 6.27
CA ILE A 166 9.11 4.79 5.34
C ILE A 166 8.48 6.08 4.77
N LEU A 167 8.23 7.09 5.61
CA LEU A 167 7.69 8.38 5.16
C LEU A 167 8.64 9.06 4.19
N GLY A 168 9.96 9.05 4.46
CA GLY A 168 10.97 9.58 3.55
C GLY A 168 10.93 8.90 2.17
N ALA A 169 10.79 7.57 2.15
CA ALA A 169 10.65 6.83 0.89
C ALA A 169 9.36 7.19 0.13
N ILE A 170 8.26 7.40 0.84
CA ILE A 170 6.99 7.86 0.25
C ILE A 170 7.15 9.29 -0.31
N ALA A 171 7.76 10.20 0.44
CA ALA A 171 8.00 11.59 -0.02
C ALA A 171 8.84 11.61 -1.29
N SER A 172 9.98 10.92 -1.30
CA SER A 172 10.86 10.82 -2.47
C SER A 172 10.17 10.20 -3.68
N PHE A 173 9.31 9.19 -3.47
CA PHE A 173 8.52 8.61 -4.55
C PHE A 173 7.54 9.64 -5.14
N ILE A 174 6.83 10.39 -4.29
CA ILE A 174 5.87 11.42 -4.74
C ILE A 174 6.57 12.55 -5.49
N GLU A 175 7.73 12.99 -5.01
CA GLU A 175 8.54 14.03 -5.65
C GLU A 175 9.09 13.62 -7.03
N GLY A 176 9.25 12.31 -7.25
CA GLY A 176 9.74 11.73 -8.51
C GLY A 176 8.67 11.45 -9.55
N LEU A 177 7.38 11.73 -9.27
CA LEU A 177 6.26 11.54 -10.20
C LEU A 177 6.05 12.75 -11.10
#